data_930741579f48d0679fc16aefdd241d21
#
_entry.id   930741579f48d0679fc16aefdd241d21
#
_cell.length_a   1.000
_cell.length_b   1.000
_cell.length_c   1.000
_cell.angle_alpha   90.00
_cell.angle_beta   90.00
_cell.angle_gamma   90.00
#
_symmetry.space_group_name_H-M   'P 1'
#
loop_
_entity.id
_entity.type
_entity.pdbx_description
1 polymer ?
#
loop_
_entity_poly.entity_id
_entity_poly.type
_entity_poly.pdbx_seq_one_letter_code
_entity_poly.pdbx_strand_id
1 'polypeptide(L)'
;HICLYNKKLKLFISGDQVLPKITSNVSVFPTEPNSNPLNDWIDSCKYIKSRVDNDVLVLPSHNEPFRGLHERLDHLINGHEKNLSRLLDYCEEPKRAIDVFSVLFKRKITNDVLLMATGESIAHLNCLLHRGLLGSK
;
A
#
# COMPACT_ATOMS: atom_id res chain seq x y z
N HIS A 1 -3.76 -1.72 -10.81
CA HIS A 1 -3.89 -0.52 -11.65
C HIS A 1 -3.04 -0.63 -12.90
N ILE A 2 -3.51 -0.04 -14.00
CA ILE A 2 -2.72 0.14 -15.22
C ILE A 2 -2.03 1.49 -15.11
N CYS A 3 -0.70 1.51 -15.31
CA CYS A 3 0.10 2.73 -15.41
C CYS A 3 0.62 2.88 -16.84
N LEU A 4 0.73 4.11 -17.32
CA LEU A 4 1.24 4.41 -18.65
C LEU A 4 2.51 5.27 -18.56
N TYR A 5 3.57 4.85 -19.24
CA TYR A 5 4.84 5.56 -19.29
C TYR A 5 5.19 5.98 -20.71
N ASN A 6 5.40 7.27 -20.91
CA ASN A 6 5.96 7.80 -22.15
C ASN A 6 7.34 8.39 -21.89
N LYS A 7 8.37 7.63 -22.26
CA LYS A 7 9.76 8.01 -22.02
C LYS A 7 10.15 9.29 -22.79
N LYS A 8 9.67 9.45 -24.03
CA LYS A 8 10.02 10.61 -24.87
C LYS A 8 9.45 11.91 -24.30
N LEU A 9 8.23 11.88 -23.79
CA LEU A 9 7.57 13.04 -23.20
C LEU A 9 7.87 13.20 -21.69
N LYS A 10 8.61 12.25 -21.10
CA LYS A 10 8.86 12.19 -19.65
C LYS A 10 7.57 12.30 -18.83
N LEU A 11 6.56 11.53 -19.22
CA LEU A 11 5.25 11.48 -18.56
C LEU A 11 4.98 10.09 -18.00
N PHE A 12 4.46 10.05 -16.79
CA PHE A 12 4.01 8.83 -16.13
C PHE A 12 2.60 9.02 -15.56
N ILE A 13 1.61 8.37 -16.17
CA ILE A 13 0.23 8.36 -15.67
C ILE A 13 0.15 7.21 -14.67
N SER A 14 0.06 7.53 -13.39
CA SER A 14 0.13 6.56 -12.30
C SER A 14 -1.25 6.07 -11.82
N GLY A 15 -2.34 6.74 -12.18
CA GLY A 15 -3.64 6.44 -11.57
C GLY A 15 -3.55 6.50 -10.04
N ASP A 16 -4.17 5.53 -9.39
CA ASP A 16 -4.08 5.38 -7.92
C ASP A 16 -2.85 4.58 -7.46
N GLN A 17 -2.03 4.08 -8.38
CA GLN A 17 -0.83 3.30 -8.00
C GLN A 17 0.17 4.14 -7.21
N VAL A 18 0.36 5.40 -7.60
CA VAL A 18 1.27 6.34 -6.92
C VAL A 18 0.60 7.68 -6.77
N LEU A 19 0.29 8.08 -5.55
CA LEU A 19 -0.34 9.34 -5.19
C LEU A 19 0.63 10.25 -4.42
N PRO A 20 0.60 11.59 -4.61
CA PRO A 20 1.62 12.48 -4.06
C PRO A 20 1.51 12.70 -2.54
N LYS A 21 0.30 12.73 -1.98
CA LYS A 21 0.07 13.12 -0.58
C LYS A 21 -0.50 12.02 0.28
N ILE A 22 -1.31 11.14 -0.30
CA ILE A 22 -1.99 10.04 0.39
C ILE A 22 -1.44 8.70 -0.08
N THR A 23 -1.74 7.65 0.67
CA THR A 23 -1.43 6.26 0.29
C THR A 23 -2.64 5.66 -0.41
N SER A 24 -2.40 4.88 -1.45
CA SER A 24 -3.46 4.10 -2.11
C SER A 24 -4.04 3.10 -1.13
N ASN A 25 -5.35 2.89 -1.19
CA ASN A 25 -5.97 1.81 -0.43
C ASN A 25 -5.60 0.46 -1.06
N VAL A 26 -4.95 -0.39 -0.30
CA VAL A 26 -4.57 -1.75 -0.70
C VAL A 26 -5.33 -2.72 0.20
N SER A 27 -6.41 -3.28 -0.31
CA SER A 27 -7.35 -4.09 0.46
C SER A 27 -7.47 -5.51 -0.07
N VAL A 28 -7.68 -6.45 0.84
CA VAL A 28 -8.19 -7.78 0.52
C VAL A 28 -9.70 -7.69 0.37
N PHE A 29 -10.24 -8.29 -0.68
CA PHE A 29 -11.68 -8.39 -0.92
C PHE A 29 -12.21 -9.75 -0.46
N PRO A 30 -13.50 -9.84 -0.05
CA PRO A 30 -14.11 -11.09 0.42
C PRO A 30 -14.06 -12.25 -0.60
N THR A 31 -13.95 -11.93 -1.89
CA THR A 31 -13.81 -12.91 -2.98
C THR A 31 -12.44 -13.58 -3.04
N GLU A 32 -11.42 -12.96 -2.44
CA GLU A 32 -10.03 -13.45 -2.46
C GLU A 32 -9.39 -13.28 -1.07
N PRO A 33 -9.93 -13.94 -0.02
CA PRO A 33 -9.56 -13.67 1.37
C PRO A 33 -8.10 -13.96 1.71
N ASN A 34 -7.45 -14.84 0.95
CA ASN A 34 -6.06 -15.26 1.17
C ASN A 34 -5.06 -14.53 0.23
N SER A 35 -5.52 -13.55 -0.55
CA SER A 35 -4.63 -12.78 -1.44
C SER A 35 -3.61 -11.95 -0.65
N ASN A 36 -2.49 -11.61 -1.30
CA ASN A 36 -1.43 -10.78 -0.72
C ASN A 36 -1.22 -9.47 -1.51
N PRO A 37 -2.27 -8.63 -1.64
CA PRO A 37 -2.23 -7.45 -2.48
C PRO A 37 -1.21 -6.41 -2.01
N LEU A 38 -0.86 -6.40 -0.72
CA LEU A 38 0.12 -5.44 -0.20
C LEU A 38 1.53 -5.76 -0.70
N ASN A 39 1.92 -7.04 -0.70
CA ASN A 39 3.23 -7.41 -1.25
C ASN A 39 3.27 -7.17 -2.77
N ASP A 40 2.21 -7.51 -3.48
CA ASP A 40 2.11 -7.28 -4.92
C ASP A 40 2.22 -5.77 -5.25
N TRP A 41 1.60 -4.92 -4.43
CA TRP A 41 1.69 -3.47 -4.58
C TRP A 41 3.10 -2.94 -4.31
N ILE A 42 3.76 -3.43 -3.24
CA ILE A 42 5.16 -3.08 -2.92
C ILE A 42 6.10 -3.49 -4.06
N ASP A 43 5.95 -4.70 -4.59
CA ASP A 43 6.78 -5.19 -5.68
C ASP A 43 6.52 -4.43 -6.99
N SER A 44 5.27 -4.06 -7.25
CA SER A 44 4.89 -3.17 -8.34
C SER A 44 5.57 -1.79 -8.22
N CYS A 45 5.62 -1.20 -7.02
CA CYS A 45 6.33 0.05 -6.77
C CYS A 45 7.83 -0.07 -7.04
N LYS A 46 8.46 -1.16 -6.61
CA LYS A 46 9.88 -1.45 -6.91
C LYS A 46 10.11 -1.61 -8.42
N TYR A 47 9.20 -2.31 -9.11
CA TYR A 47 9.24 -2.48 -10.55
C TYR A 47 9.13 -1.15 -11.29
N ILE A 48 8.18 -0.29 -10.91
CA ILE A 48 8.03 1.06 -11.48
C ILE A 48 9.35 1.84 -11.29
N LYS A 49 9.92 1.82 -10.08
CA LYS A 49 11.19 2.51 -9.79
C LYS A 49 12.33 2.03 -10.70
N SER A 50 12.36 0.75 -11.06
CA SER A 50 13.39 0.18 -11.93
C SER A 50 13.21 0.49 -13.42
N ARG A 51 12.00 0.88 -13.84
CA ARG A 51 11.64 1.03 -15.27
C ARG A 51 11.34 2.46 -15.69
N VAL A 52 10.91 3.30 -14.77
CA VAL A 52 10.50 4.68 -15.04
C VAL A 52 11.56 5.64 -14.51
N ASP A 53 12.00 6.58 -15.34
CA ASP A 53 13.00 7.57 -14.98
C ASP A 53 12.46 8.49 -13.85
N ASN A 54 13.34 8.98 -12.96
CA ASN A 54 12.91 9.81 -11.82
C ASN A 54 12.45 11.21 -12.22
N ASP A 55 12.93 11.73 -13.35
CA ASP A 55 12.67 13.10 -13.81
C ASP A 55 11.34 13.26 -14.57
N VAL A 56 10.48 12.24 -14.55
CA VAL A 56 9.16 12.30 -15.17
C VAL A 56 8.22 13.25 -14.43
N LEU A 57 7.24 13.82 -15.16
CA LEU A 57 6.04 14.39 -14.56
C LEU A 57 5.03 13.28 -14.30
N VAL A 58 4.69 13.06 -13.04
CA VAL A 58 3.70 12.07 -12.62
C VAL A 58 2.30 12.69 -12.64
N LEU A 59 1.37 12.01 -13.31
CA LEU A 59 -0.04 12.38 -13.40
C LEU A 59 -0.86 11.37 -12.60
N PRO A 60 -1.19 11.67 -11.33
CA PRO A 60 -2.00 10.80 -10.48
C PRO A 60 -3.49 11.01 -10.73
N SER A 61 -4.34 10.08 -10.25
CA SER A 61 -5.81 10.24 -10.29
C SER A 61 -6.35 11.19 -9.21
N HIS A 62 -5.57 11.41 -8.15
CA HIS A 62 -5.91 12.31 -7.05
C HIS A 62 -4.76 13.24 -6.70
N ASN A 63 -5.09 14.45 -6.30
CA ASN A 63 -4.18 15.54 -5.99
C ASN A 63 -3.44 16.08 -7.23
N GLU A 64 -2.40 16.90 -7.00
CA GLU A 64 -1.69 17.60 -8.06
C GLU A 64 -0.65 16.70 -8.76
N PRO A 65 -0.37 16.92 -10.05
CA PRO A 65 0.81 16.38 -10.72
C PRO A 65 2.09 16.72 -9.94
N PHE A 66 3.06 15.80 -9.96
CA PHE A 66 4.29 15.99 -9.18
C PHE A 66 5.53 15.43 -9.87
N ARG A 67 6.70 15.76 -9.35
CA ARG A 67 8.01 15.20 -9.71
C ARG A 67 8.65 14.55 -8.50
N GLY A 68 9.74 13.77 -8.72
CA GLY A 68 10.38 13.01 -7.66
C GLY A 68 9.67 11.66 -7.44
N LEU A 69 9.46 10.93 -8.53
CA LEU A 69 8.79 9.63 -8.50
C LEU A 69 9.49 8.64 -7.57
N HIS A 70 10.82 8.53 -7.66
CA HIS A 70 11.57 7.53 -6.89
C HIS A 70 11.52 7.82 -5.39
N GLU A 71 11.68 9.08 -4.98
CA GLU A 71 11.58 9.50 -3.59
C GLU A 71 10.19 9.22 -3.03
N ARG A 72 9.16 9.44 -3.86
CA ARG A 72 7.78 9.15 -3.46
C ARG A 72 7.53 7.65 -3.32
N LEU A 73 8.01 6.82 -4.23
CA LEU A 73 7.93 5.37 -4.15
C LEU A 73 8.63 4.83 -2.90
N ASP A 74 9.85 5.31 -2.60
CA ASP A 74 10.57 4.94 -1.39
C ASP A 74 9.81 5.31 -0.12
N HIS A 75 9.24 6.51 -0.09
CA HIS A 75 8.42 6.95 1.04
C HIS A 75 7.20 6.05 1.27
N LEU A 76 6.50 5.68 0.21
CA LEU A 76 5.32 4.80 0.26
C LEU A 76 5.70 3.38 0.72
N ILE A 77 6.72 2.77 0.12
CA ILE A 77 7.22 1.44 0.49
C ILE A 77 7.65 1.43 1.96
N ASN A 78 8.50 2.39 2.37
CA ASN A 78 8.98 2.50 3.74
C ASN A 78 7.85 2.73 4.75
N GLY A 79 6.79 3.43 4.35
CA GLY A 79 5.60 3.63 5.17
C GLY A 79 4.91 2.31 5.49
N HIS A 80 4.70 1.46 4.47
CA HIS A 80 4.10 0.14 4.67
C HIS A 80 5.02 -0.80 5.46
N GLU A 81 6.33 -0.83 5.18
CA GLU A 81 7.27 -1.67 5.94
C GLU A 81 7.31 -1.28 7.44
N LYS A 82 7.25 0.02 7.76
CA LYS A 82 7.11 0.47 9.15
C LYS A 82 5.80 0.04 9.79
N ASN A 83 4.69 0.09 9.05
CA ASN A 83 3.41 -0.39 9.54
C ASN A 83 3.43 -1.90 9.78
N LEU A 84 4.04 -2.68 8.87
CA LEU A 84 4.21 -4.13 9.02
C LEU A 84 5.06 -4.47 10.25
N SER A 85 6.16 -3.75 10.50
CA SER A 85 6.99 -3.96 11.71
C SER A 85 6.19 -3.70 12.99
N ARG A 86 5.48 -2.55 13.06
CA ARG A 86 4.64 -2.23 14.23
C ARG A 86 3.51 -3.24 14.44
N LEU A 87 2.93 -3.73 13.35
CA LEU A 87 1.88 -4.74 13.40
C LEU A 87 2.41 -6.09 13.90
N LEU A 88 3.61 -6.48 13.47
CA LEU A 88 4.28 -7.69 13.94
C LEU A 88 4.49 -7.65 15.45
N ASP A 89 5.05 -6.53 15.96
CA ASP A 89 5.27 -6.32 17.40
C ASP A 89 3.95 -6.36 18.21
N TYR A 90 2.85 -5.87 17.61
CA TYR A 90 1.53 -5.87 18.25
C TYR A 90 0.85 -7.25 18.29
N CYS A 91 1.20 -8.13 17.34
CA CYS A 91 0.59 -9.45 17.15
C CYS A 91 1.31 -10.58 17.91
N GLU A 92 2.01 -10.28 19.02
CA GLU A 92 2.56 -11.31 19.94
C GLU A 92 1.47 -12.28 20.44
N GLU A 93 0.25 -11.74 20.65
CA GLU A 93 -0.95 -12.50 20.96
C GLU A 93 -1.93 -12.50 19.78
N PRO A 94 -2.81 -13.53 19.65
CA PRO A 94 -3.80 -13.60 18.57
C PRO A 94 -4.68 -12.34 18.50
N LYS A 95 -4.83 -11.77 17.30
CA LYS A 95 -5.62 -10.57 17.03
C LYS A 95 -6.60 -10.80 15.87
N ARG A 96 -7.76 -10.17 15.96
CA ARG A 96 -8.69 -10.07 14.82
C ARG A 96 -8.29 -8.87 13.95
N ALA A 97 -8.72 -8.85 12.71
CA ALA A 97 -8.45 -7.73 11.78
C ALA A 97 -8.89 -6.35 12.34
N ILE A 98 -9.96 -6.30 13.13
CA ILE A 98 -10.45 -5.05 13.74
C ILE A 98 -9.61 -4.58 14.93
N ASP A 99 -8.92 -5.50 15.61
CA ASP A 99 -8.11 -5.20 16.79
C ASP A 99 -6.82 -4.44 16.41
N VAL A 100 -6.41 -4.51 15.14
CA VAL A 100 -5.18 -3.86 14.66
C VAL A 100 -5.42 -2.45 14.09
N PHE A 101 -6.64 -1.94 14.09
CA PHE A 101 -6.95 -0.61 13.56
C PHE A 101 -6.14 0.50 14.21
N SER A 102 -5.96 0.45 15.53
CA SER A 102 -5.20 1.46 16.28
C SER A 102 -3.71 1.49 15.93
N VAL A 103 -3.18 0.39 15.41
CA VAL A 103 -1.79 0.29 14.94
C VAL A 103 -1.62 0.87 13.54
N LEU A 104 -2.58 0.61 12.65
CA LEU A 104 -2.50 0.96 11.23
C LEU A 104 -3.02 2.38 10.96
N PHE A 105 -4.07 2.80 11.67
CA PHE A 105 -4.77 4.05 11.36
C PHE A 105 -4.63 5.07 12.49
N LYS A 106 -4.21 6.29 12.13
CA LYS A 106 -4.08 7.40 13.10
C LYS A 106 -5.42 7.98 13.54
N ARG A 107 -6.45 7.85 12.70
CA ARG A 107 -7.80 8.35 12.97
C ARG A 107 -8.73 7.22 13.41
N LYS A 108 -9.76 7.56 14.17
CA LYS A 108 -10.82 6.62 14.53
C LYS A 108 -11.52 6.13 13.25
N ILE A 109 -11.74 4.83 13.15
CA ILE A 109 -12.47 4.22 12.05
C ILE A 109 -13.97 4.37 12.31
N THR A 110 -14.66 4.99 11.38
CA THR A 110 -16.11 5.20 11.37
C THR A 110 -16.79 4.20 10.44
N ASN A 111 -18.11 4.07 10.52
CA ASN A 111 -18.85 3.07 9.76
C ASN A 111 -18.71 3.20 8.25
N ASP A 112 -18.56 4.42 7.74
CA ASP A 112 -18.40 4.72 6.32
C ASP A 112 -17.07 4.22 5.72
N VAL A 113 -16.02 4.08 6.54
CA VAL A 113 -14.70 3.57 6.11
C VAL A 113 -14.37 2.19 6.67
N LEU A 114 -15.29 1.58 7.44
CA LEU A 114 -15.04 0.32 8.14
C LEU A 114 -14.64 -0.81 7.19
N LEU A 115 -15.33 -0.96 6.06
CA LEU A 115 -15.04 -2.02 5.09
C LEU A 115 -13.64 -1.85 4.47
N MET A 116 -13.27 -0.62 4.11
CA MET A 116 -11.95 -0.31 3.56
C MET A 116 -10.85 -0.56 4.59
N ALA A 117 -11.04 -0.10 5.82
CA ALA A 117 -10.08 -0.29 6.93
C ALA A 117 -9.91 -1.79 7.26
N THR A 118 -11.00 -2.57 7.24
CA THR A 118 -10.93 -4.01 7.45
C THR A 118 -10.15 -4.70 6.35
N GLY A 119 -10.43 -4.39 5.08
CA GLY A 119 -9.72 -4.96 3.93
C GLY A 119 -8.22 -4.61 3.95
N GLU A 120 -7.86 -3.38 4.30
CA GLU A 120 -6.47 -2.94 4.43
C GLU A 120 -5.76 -3.63 5.61
N SER A 121 -6.44 -3.82 6.74
CA SER A 121 -5.90 -4.57 7.88
C SER A 121 -5.61 -6.02 7.52
N ILE A 122 -6.54 -6.69 6.82
CA ILE A 122 -6.34 -8.06 6.34
C ILE A 122 -5.17 -8.11 5.35
N ALA A 123 -5.03 -7.11 4.47
CA ALA A 123 -3.91 -7.06 3.53
C ALA A 123 -2.54 -7.00 4.24
N HIS A 124 -2.44 -6.23 5.33
CA HIS A 124 -1.22 -6.19 6.14
C HIS A 124 -0.97 -7.50 6.90
N LEU A 125 -2.01 -8.09 7.50
CA LEU A 125 -1.90 -9.38 8.18
C LEU A 125 -1.51 -10.50 7.21
N ASN A 126 -2.17 -10.59 6.05
CA ASN A 126 -1.84 -11.57 5.02
C ASN A 126 -0.39 -11.39 4.53
N CYS A 127 0.08 -10.15 4.39
CA CYS A 127 1.47 -9.89 4.01
C CYS A 127 2.45 -10.49 5.02
N LEU A 128 2.22 -10.33 6.32
CA LEU A 128 3.05 -10.94 7.37
C LEU A 128 2.93 -12.47 7.40
N LEU A 129 1.72 -13.03 7.19
CA LEU A 129 1.50 -14.47 7.08
C LEU A 129 2.28 -15.08 5.90
N HIS A 130 2.18 -14.46 4.71
CA HIS A 130 2.88 -14.93 3.51
C HIS A 130 4.41 -14.77 3.62
N ARG A 131 4.90 -13.84 4.43
CA ARG A 131 6.32 -13.70 4.78
C ARG A 131 6.77 -14.73 5.82
N GLY A 132 5.87 -15.55 6.37
CA GLY A 132 6.16 -16.53 7.42
C GLY A 132 6.49 -15.91 8.79
N LEU A 133 6.11 -14.65 9.00
CA LEU A 133 6.37 -13.89 10.23
C LEU A 133 5.23 -14.03 11.25
N LEU A 134 4.04 -14.38 10.82
CA LEU A 134 2.88 -14.71 11.65
C LEU A 134 2.37 -16.11 11.33
N GLY A 135 1.71 -16.76 12.32
CA GLY A 135 0.94 -17.98 12.14
C GLY A 135 -0.57 -17.67 12.16
N SER A 136 -1.36 -18.42 11.40
CA SER A 136 -2.83 -18.45 11.54
C SER A 136 -3.21 -19.49 12.59
N LYS A 137 -4.12 -19.15 13.50
CA LYS A 137 -4.78 -20.10 14.40
C LYS A 137 -6.20 -20.37 13.91
#